data_dcf71ebcd0b6927411143cbc3f5fdfa2
#
_entry.id   dcf71ebcd0b6927411143cbc3f5fdfa2
#
_cell.length_a   1.000
_cell.length_b   1.000
_cell.length_c   1.000
_cell.angle_alpha   90.00
_cell.angle_beta   90.00
_cell.angle_gamma   90.00
#
_symmetry.space_group_name_H-M   'P 1'
#
loop_
_entity.id
_entity.type
_entity.pdbx_description
1 polymer ?
#
loop_
_entity_poly.entity_id
_entity_poly.type
_entity_poly.pdbx_seq_one_letter_code
_entity_poly.pdbx_strand_id
1 'polypeptide(L)'
;MRQVHQALTLDEHGDKQGAMNLVLRLLEQHPDFAPAIKLKGMLLEEAGLPSEAAGAYEQALRLAPNDADLLLKTGIYRLAAGQKEEALKLLRRCVRILPGDGDAQYYLAQAYHLNGQDDRALRAIRQSLKAEPDNQSVWQKYGELLCGTGDCAAGLKWLLKAQRSDATLPRIDYDIAAADYKLMDLAGAAQYAARAVESQPNDVTALQLQATADLKLAQWQEARHAYERILAFKTDDVESLLGLGQCELELKNYPAAVDRLQSVLRLDPTRLLAHFYLSRAFAAMGRAEDSQHEAALHQLMMEQLTFVRSVESDQRESPIRAQARQLLAEHREAEALQLYREHFKGTSATPGDAYVFVGKLYLFMGNAEDGLRNLRHAVEVQPTVRGAHTYEGILALKQGDLSRAENEFQAELRSDPNYQLAIAEMGEVRYHQGRWSDAAEQLAKSRTLTPELLYMLCDSYFHTGKISDANLTAETVAAYGRNSPQVMKDLVDLLRHNGQTELAQRLSAHPAP
;
A
#
# COMPACT_ATOMS: atom_id res chain seq x y z
N MET A 1 31.43 -40.73 -15.26
CA MET A 1 31.59 -40.69 -13.79
C MET A 1 33.07 -40.58 -13.35
N ARG A 2 34.01 -41.44 -13.80
CA ARG A 2 35.44 -41.35 -13.38
C ARG A 2 36.08 -39.98 -13.62
N GLN A 3 35.82 -39.34 -14.77
CA GLN A 3 36.35 -38.00 -15.06
C GLN A 3 35.68 -36.89 -14.24
N VAL A 4 34.41 -37.00 -13.87
CA VAL A 4 33.74 -36.08 -12.94
C VAL A 4 34.40 -36.16 -11.55
N HIS A 5 34.67 -37.37 -11.07
CA HIS A 5 35.38 -37.56 -9.80
C HIS A 5 36.80 -36.99 -9.84
N GLN A 6 37.51 -37.15 -10.95
CA GLN A 6 38.82 -36.55 -11.16
C GLN A 6 38.77 -35.03 -11.17
N ALA A 7 37.72 -34.43 -11.79
CA ALA A 7 37.55 -32.98 -11.78
C ALA A 7 37.23 -32.44 -10.36
N LEU A 8 36.41 -33.16 -9.56
CA LEU A 8 36.17 -32.86 -8.15
C LEU A 8 37.47 -32.90 -7.35
N THR A 9 38.32 -33.93 -7.54
CA THR A 9 39.61 -34.02 -6.87
C THR A 9 40.56 -32.87 -7.23
N LEU A 10 40.58 -32.42 -8.48
CA LEU A 10 41.34 -31.24 -8.89
C LEU A 10 40.84 -29.97 -8.20
N ASP A 11 39.53 -29.80 -8.11
CA ASP A 11 38.91 -28.68 -7.41
C ASP A 11 39.24 -28.67 -5.90
N GLU A 12 39.11 -29.82 -5.23
CA GLU A 12 39.48 -30.02 -3.81
C GLU A 12 40.97 -29.68 -3.54
N HIS A 13 41.85 -29.91 -4.52
CA HIS A 13 43.28 -29.53 -4.43
C HIS A 13 43.56 -28.07 -4.88
N GLY A 14 42.53 -27.29 -5.20
CA GLY A 14 42.63 -25.88 -5.59
C GLY A 14 42.93 -25.62 -7.07
N ASP A 15 43.05 -26.68 -7.89
CA ASP A 15 43.20 -26.53 -9.36
C ASP A 15 41.84 -26.38 -10.04
N LYS A 16 41.21 -25.26 -9.76
CA LYS A 16 39.89 -24.90 -10.32
C LYS A 16 39.91 -24.82 -11.86
N GLN A 17 41.01 -24.32 -12.43
CA GLN A 17 41.14 -24.22 -13.87
C GLN A 17 41.28 -25.60 -14.53
N GLY A 18 42.07 -26.49 -13.93
CA GLY A 18 42.19 -27.88 -14.35
C GLY A 18 40.86 -28.63 -14.27
N ALA A 19 40.13 -28.45 -13.17
CA ALA A 19 38.78 -29.00 -12.98
C ALA A 19 37.81 -28.51 -14.09
N MET A 20 37.75 -27.19 -14.33
CA MET A 20 36.88 -26.62 -15.36
C MET A 20 37.24 -27.12 -16.76
N ASN A 21 38.53 -27.15 -17.12
CA ASN A 21 38.98 -27.66 -18.41
C ASN A 21 38.60 -29.12 -18.62
N LEU A 22 38.71 -29.95 -17.59
CA LEU A 22 38.31 -31.37 -17.66
C LEU A 22 36.80 -31.52 -17.83
N VAL A 23 35.99 -30.73 -17.13
CA VAL A 23 34.54 -30.70 -17.26
C VAL A 23 34.11 -30.25 -18.67
N LEU A 24 34.74 -29.21 -19.23
CA LEU A 24 34.42 -28.73 -20.58
C LEU A 24 34.72 -29.77 -21.65
N ARG A 25 35.89 -30.44 -21.59
CA ARG A 25 36.21 -31.56 -22.49
C ARG A 25 35.21 -32.72 -22.40
N LEU A 26 34.76 -33.00 -21.17
CA LEU A 26 33.76 -34.04 -20.96
C LEU A 26 32.42 -33.66 -21.59
N LEU A 27 32.03 -32.41 -21.52
CA LEU A 27 30.80 -31.88 -22.12
C LEU A 27 30.87 -31.75 -23.64
N GLU A 28 32.06 -31.53 -24.21
CA GLU A 28 32.25 -31.63 -25.68
C GLU A 28 31.94 -33.04 -26.20
N GLN A 29 32.28 -34.08 -25.45
CA GLN A 29 32.01 -35.47 -25.81
C GLN A 29 30.58 -35.92 -25.42
N HIS A 30 30.07 -35.39 -24.34
CA HIS A 30 28.78 -35.76 -23.77
C HIS A 30 27.99 -34.50 -23.31
N PRO A 31 27.37 -33.73 -24.24
CA PRO A 31 26.72 -32.45 -23.95
C PRO A 31 25.59 -32.54 -22.92
N ASP A 32 24.91 -33.69 -22.83
CA ASP A 32 23.75 -33.90 -21.95
C ASP A 32 24.11 -34.71 -20.68
N PHE A 33 25.38 -34.69 -20.29
CA PHE A 33 25.79 -35.42 -19.09
C PHE A 33 25.55 -34.59 -17.84
N ALA A 34 24.37 -34.76 -17.24
CA ALA A 34 23.91 -33.98 -16.06
C ALA A 34 24.93 -33.83 -14.92
N PRO A 35 25.69 -34.88 -14.50
CA PRO A 35 26.70 -34.73 -13.44
C PRO A 35 27.84 -33.76 -13.79
N ALA A 36 28.26 -33.73 -15.08
CA ALA A 36 29.30 -32.78 -15.50
C ALA A 36 28.77 -31.33 -15.59
N ILE A 37 27.52 -31.16 -16.05
CA ILE A 37 26.86 -29.85 -16.08
C ILE A 37 26.65 -29.32 -14.66
N LYS A 38 26.25 -30.18 -13.72
CA LYS A 38 26.13 -29.84 -12.29
C LYS A 38 27.47 -29.36 -11.73
N LEU A 39 28.55 -30.09 -11.97
CA LEU A 39 29.90 -29.70 -11.53
C LEU A 39 30.35 -28.39 -12.20
N LYS A 40 30.04 -28.19 -13.49
CA LYS A 40 30.27 -26.87 -14.14
C LYS A 40 29.57 -25.75 -13.37
N GLY A 41 28.31 -25.96 -12.97
CA GLY A 41 27.56 -24.98 -12.16
C GLY A 41 28.27 -24.67 -10.84
N MET A 42 28.76 -25.67 -10.12
CA MET A 42 29.51 -25.50 -8.86
C MET A 42 30.79 -24.69 -9.08
N LEU A 43 31.59 -25.05 -10.06
CA LEU A 43 32.84 -24.31 -10.38
C LEU A 43 32.56 -22.86 -10.79
N LEU A 44 31.47 -22.60 -11.53
CA LEU A 44 31.06 -21.23 -11.90
C LEU A 44 30.59 -20.43 -10.66
N GLU A 45 29.88 -21.07 -9.73
CA GLU A 45 29.47 -20.46 -8.47
C GLU A 45 30.70 -20.03 -7.65
N GLU A 46 31.70 -20.90 -7.51
CA GLU A 46 32.96 -20.61 -6.84
C GLU A 46 33.81 -19.56 -7.54
N ALA A 47 33.70 -19.47 -8.86
CA ALA A 47 34.36 -18.43 -9.66
C ALA A 47 33.65 -17.07 -9.57
N GLY A 48 32.55 -16.94 -8.82
CA GLY A 48 31.77 -15.71 -8.68
C GLY A 48 30.97 -15.34 -9.94
N LEU A 49 30.55 -16.34 -10.72
CA LEU A 49 29.76 -16.18 -11.95
C LEU A 49 28.32 -16.73 -11.76
N PRO A 50 27.51 -16.08 -10.88
CA PRO A 50 26.23 -16.64 -10.44
C PRO A 50 25.20 -16.82 -11.58
N SER A 51 25.20 -15.93 -12.57
CA SER A 51 24.27 -16.04 -13.70
C SER A 51 24.56 -17.26 -14.59
N GLU A 52 25.84 -17.55 -14.81
CA GLU A 52 26.25 -18.72 -15.58
C GLU A 52 26.05 -20.01 -14.79
N ALA A 53 26.31 -19.98 -13.48
CA ALA A 53 26.04 -21.09 -12.57
C ALA A 53 24.55 -21.46 -12.57
N ALA A 54 23.66 -20.48 -12.46
CA ALA A 54 22.20 -20.67 -12.55
C ALA A 54 21.79 -21.37 -13.84
N GLY A 55 22.33 -20.92 -15.00
CA GLY A 55 22.07 -21.55 -16.30
C GLY A 55 22.52 -23.00 -16.37
N ALA A 56 23.70 -23.30 -15.79
CA ALA A 56 24.22 -24.66 -15.73
C ALA A 56 23.34 -25.56 -14.82
N TYR A 57 22.94 -25.09 -13.64
CA TYR A 57 22.05 -25.85 -12.75
C TYR A 57 20.68 -26.10 -13.38
N GLU A 58 20.11 -25.13 -14.10
CA GLU A 58 18.85 -25.32 -14.83
C GLU A 58 18.98 -26.35 -15.95
N GLN A 59 20.08 -26.32 -16.70
CA GLN A 59 20.34 -27.32 -17.74
C GLN A 59 20.47 -28.72 -17.11
N ALA A 60 21.24 -28.85 -16.03
CA ALA A 60 21.39 -30.12 -15.31
C ALA A 60 20.04 -30.63 -14.75
N LEU A 61 19.23 -29.74 -14.19
CA LEU A 61 17.92 -30.08 -13.62
C LEU A 61 16.94 -30.58 -14.68
N ARG A 62 17.01 -30.07 -15.92
CA ARG A 62 16.20 -30.64 -17.04
C ARG A 62 16.56 -32.10 -17.33
N LEU A 63 17.82 -32.46 -17.19
CA LEU A 63 18.31 -33.81 -17.45
C LEU A 63 18.14 -34.74 -16.24
N ALA A 64 18.20 -34.21 -15.04
CA ALA A 64 18.04 -34.92 -13.77
C ALA A 64 16.97 -34.24 -12.87
N PRO A 65 15.68 -34.33 -13.24
CA PRO A 65 14.62 -33.50 -12.62
C PRO A 65 14.35 -33.82 -11.15
N ASN A 66 14.83 -34.94 -10.63
CA ASN A 66 14.64 -35.37 -9.24
C ASN A 66 15.96 -35.32 -8.41
N ASP A 67 17.02 -34.72 -8.93
CA ASP A 67 18.24 -34.48 -8.14
C ASP A 67 17.92 -33.38 -7.10
N ALA A 68 17.97 -33.75 -5.81
CA ALA A 68 17.59 -32.85 -4.72
C ALA A 68 18.51 -31.63 -4.61
N ASP A 69 19.81 -31.81 -4.85
CA ASP A 69 20.79 -30.73 -4.80
C ASP A 69 20.57 -29.74 -5.96
N LEU A 70 20.30 -30.22 -7.16
CA LEU A 70 19.92 -29.36 -8.30
C LEU A 70 18.61 -28.59 -8.03
N LEU A 71 17.62 -29.25 -7.40
CA LEU A 71 16.38 -28.59 -6.98
C LEU A 71 16.64 -27.48 -5.98
N LEU A 72 17.52 -27.74 -4.99
CA LEU A 72 17.92 -26.74 -3.98
C LEU A 72 18.66 -25.58 -4.63
N LYS A 73 19.74 -25.84 -5.36
CA LYS A 73 20.57 -24.81 -6.01
C LYS A 73 19.74 -23.95 -6.97
N THR A 74 18.96 -24.58 -7.87
CA THR A 74 18.09 -23.85 -8.79
C THR A 74 17.05 -23.04 -8.03
N GLY A 75 16.48 -23.58 -6.94
CA GLY A 75 15.54 -22.88 -6.07
C GLY A 75 16.14 -21.63 -5.44
N ILE A 76 17.38 -21.71 -4.94
CA ILE A 76 18.12 -20.57 -4.36
C ILE A 76 18.34 -19.48 -5.42
N TYR A 77 18.81 -19.85 -6.63
CA TYR A 77 19.00 -18.86 -7.69
C TYR A 77 17.70 -18.22 -8.17
N ARG A 78 16.58 -18.97 -8.19
CA ARG A 78 15.26 -18.41 -8.49
C ARG A 78 14.78 -17.43 -7.41
N LEU A 79 15.09 -17.69 -6.11
CA LEU A 79 14.84 -16.72 -5.03
C LEU A 79 15.64 -15.44 -5.24
N ALA A 80 16.94 -15.56 -5.52
CA ALA A 80 17.81 -14.41 -5.77
C ALA A 80 17.36 -13.59 -7.01
N ALA A 81 16.79 -14.25 -8.01
CA ALA A 81 16.20 -13.61 -9.19
C ALA A 81 14.78 -13.04 -8.98
N GLY A 82 14.22 -13.10 -7.75
CA GLY A 82 12.88 -12.63 -7.43
C GLY A 82 11.74 -13.51 -7.93
N GLN A 83 12.05 -14.69 -8.46
CA GLN A 83 11.06 -15.63 -9.04
C GLN A 83 10.50 -16.55 -7.95
N LYS A 84 9.81 -15.96 -7.00
CA LYS A 84 9.41 -16.56 -5.73
C LYS A 84 8.46 -17.76 -5.86
N GLU A 85 7.55 -17.75 -6.83
CA GLU A 85 6.61 -18.86 -7.08
C GLU A 85 7.31 -20.11 -7.66
N GLU A 86 8.25 -19.90 -8.58
CA GLU A 86 9.05 -20.99 -9.17
C GLU A 86 10.00 -21.59 -8.15
N ALA A 87 10.68 -20.73 -7.39
CA ALA A 87 11.53 -21.16 -6.27
C ALA A 87 10.74 -22.03 -5.28
N LEU A 88 9.55 -21.58 -4.88
CA LEU A 88 8.68 -22.35 -3.97
C LEU A 88 8.34 -23.73 -4.51
N LYS A 89 8.05 -23.85 -5.83
CA LYS A 89 7.78 -25.16 -6.46
C LYS A 89 8.98 -26.10 -6.38
N LEU A 90 10.18 -25.57 -6.68
CA LEU A 90 11.43 -26.35 -6.69
C LEU A 90 11.80 -26.80 -5.27
N LEU A 91 11.79 -25.87 -4.31
CA LEU A 91 12.18 -26.14 -2.92
C LEU A 91 11.19 -27.11 -2.22
N ARG A 92 9.89 -27.02 -2.53
CA ARG A 92 8.92 -28.04 -2.08
C ARG A 92 9.20 -29.43 -2.65
N ARG A 93 9.72 -29.52 -3.86
CA ARG A 93 10.13 -30.81 -4.45
C ARG A 93 11.41 -31.31 -3.76
N CYS A 94 12.37 -30.42 -3.52
CA CYS A 94 13.61 -30.75 -2.78
C CYS A 94 13.30 -31.36 -1.41
N VAL A 95 12.50 -30.66 -0.60
CA VAL A 95 12.13 -31.10 0.76
C VAL A 95 11.30 -32.39 0.76
N ARG A 96 10.56 -32.71 -0.28
CA ARG A 96 9.89 -34.02 -0.41
C ARG A 96 10.89 -35.18 -0.57
N ILE A 97 12.01 -34.92 -1.22
CA ILE A 97 13.08 -35.92 -1.42
C ILE A 97 13.97 -36.01 -0.18
N LEU A 98 14.32 -34.86 0.41
CA LEU A 98 15.18 -34.72 1.57
C LEU A 98 14.47 -33.95 2.69
N PRO A 99 13.52 -34.54 3.43
CA PRO A 99 12.71 -33.83 4.42
C PRO A 99 13.50 -33.38 5.67
N GLY A 100 14.64 -34.01 5.96
CA GLY A 100 15.51 -33.69 7.07
C GLY A 100 16.67 -32.75 6.74
N ASP A 101 16.78 -32.28 5.53
CA ASP A 101 17.85 -31.36 5.11
C ASP A 101 17.57 -29.95 5.63
N GLY A 102 18.50 -29.42 6.44
CA GLY A 102 18.39 -28.12 7.12
C GLY A 102 18.36 -26.96 6.14
N ASP A 103 19.25 -26.97 5.16
CA ASP A 103 19.34 -25.94 4.13
C ASP A 103 18.09 -25.90 3.27
N ALA A 104 17.62 -27.08 2.81
CA ALA A 104 16.39 -27.14 2.02
C ALA A 104 15.18 -26.59 2.77
N GLN A 105 15.06 -26.88 4.07
CA GLN A 105 14.02 -26.33 4.94
C GLN A 105 14.17 -24.83 5.17
N TYR A 106 15.40 -24.33 5.31
CA TYR A 106 15.70 -22.90 5.44
C TYR A 106 15.27 -22.12 4.21
N TYR A 107 15.69 -22.53 3.01
CA TYR A 107 15.31 -21.86 1.77
C TYR A 107 13.82 -22.05 1.44
N LEU A 108 13.21 -23.17 1.82
CA LEU A 108 11.78 -23.34 1.72
C LEU A 108 11.03 -22.35 2.63
N ALA A 109 11.53 -22.08 3.83
CA ALA A 109 10.96 -21.06 4.72
C ALA A 109 11.04 -19.67 4.08
N GLN A 110 12.19 -19.31 3.49
CA GLN A 110 12.31 -18.05 2.74
C GLN A 110 11.31 -17.97 1.59
N ALA A 111 11.18 -19.03 0.79
CA ALA A 111 10.24 -19.06 -0.33
C ALA A 111 8.79 -18.90 0.14
N TYR A 112 8.40 -19.54 1.24
CA TYR A 112 7.07 -19.36 1.82
C TYR A 112 6.84 -17.92 2.29
N HIS A 113 7.80 -17.32 2.98
CA HIS A 113 7.72 -15.94 3.46
C HIS A 113 7.54 -14.95 2.31
N LEU A 114 8.38 -15.04 1.28
CA LEU A 114 8.28 -14.18 0.10
C LEU A 114 6.96 -14.36 -0.70
N ASN A 115 6.27 -15.47 -0.49
CA ASN A 115 4.93 -15.73 -1.05
C ASN A 115 3.79 -15.42 -0.04
N GLY A 116 4.07 -14.73 1.07
CA GLY A 116 3.07 -14.33 2.07
C GLY A 116 2.48 -15.51 2.87
N GLN A 117 3.18 -16.66 2.93
CA GLN A 117 2.72 -17.88 3.62
C GLN A 117 3.48 -18.08 4.95
N ASP A 118 3.44 -17.09 5.82
CA ASP A 118 4.29 -17.00 7.02
C ASP A 118 4.10 -18.16 8.00
N ASP A 119 2.88 -18.67 8.18
CA ASP A 119 2.65 -19.87 8.99
C ASP A 119 3.39 -21.13 8.48
N ARG A 120 3.50 -21.24 7.15
CA ARG A 120 4.25 -22.32 6.52
C ARG A 120 5.76 -22.08 6.61
N ALA A 121 6.18 -20.83 6.48
CA ALA A 121 7.56 -20.42 6.69
C ALA A 121 8.03 -20.77 8.10
N LEU A 122 7.23 -20.46 9.15
CA LEU A 122 7.53 -20.82 10.52
C LEU A 122 7.63 -22.34 10.74
N ARG A 123 6.80 -23.14 10.08
CA ARG A 123 6.91 -24.60 10.17
C ARG A 123 8.21 -25.12 9.54
N ALA A 124 8.57 -24.60 8.37
CA ALA A 124 9.78 -25.00 7.65
C ALA A 124 11.04 -24.60 8.43
N ILE A 125 11.13 -23.34 8.91
CA ILE A 125 12.32 -22.90 9.66
C ILE A 125 12.50 -23.65 10.99
N ARG A 126 11.41 -24.09 11.63
CA ARG A 126 11.50 -24.96 12.82
C ARG A 126 12.07 -26.35 12.49
N GLN A 127 11.84 -26.86 11.28
CA GLN A 127 12.49 -28.13 10.85
C GLN A 127 13.99 -27.89 10.56
N SER A 128 14.35 -26.78 9.91
CA SER A 128 15.74 -26.37 9.74
C SER A 128 16.46 -26.25 11.09
N LEU A 129 15.84 -25.57 12.06
CA LEU A 129 16.38 -25.40 13.40
C LEU A 129 16.59 -26.76 14.15
N LYS A 130 15.76 -27.77 13.88
CA LYS A 130 15.95 -29.12 14.43
C LYS A 130 17.13 -29.85 13.79
N ALA A 131 17.32 -29.68 12.48
CA ALA A 131 18.42 -30.28 11.74
C ALA A 131 19.75 -29.60 12.09
N GLU A 132 19.73 -28.29 12.26
CA GLU A 132 20.91 -27.45 12.49
C GLU A 132 20.67 -26.49 13.66
N PRO A 133 20.73 -27.03 14.93
CA PRO A 133 20.36 -26.28 16.12
C PRO A 133 21.30 -25.12 16.45
N ASP A 134 22.53 -25.12 15.93
CA ASP A 134 23.56 -24.12 16.18
C ASP A 134 23.83 -23.20 14.96
N ASN A 135 23.00 -23.26 13.93
CA ASN A 135 23.16 -22.41 12.75
C ASN A 135 22.59 -21.01 13.01
N GLN A 136 23.47 -20.01 13.02
CA GLN A 136 23.16 -18.62 13.34
C GLN A 136 22.22 -17.99 12.29
N SER A 137 22.36 -18.33 11.01
CA SER A 137 21.47 -17.85 9.94
C SER A 137 20.05 -18.37 10.12
N VAL A 138 19.90 -19.61 10.62
CA VAL A 138 18.59 -20.19 10.95
C VAL A 138 17.97 -19.45 12.14
N TRP A 139 18.77 -19.11 13.18
CA TRP A 139 18.29 -18.32 14.31
C TRP A 139 17.82 -16.95 13.89
N GLN A 140 18.60 -16.24 13.05
CA GLN A 140 18.25 -14.93 12.51
C GLN A 140 16.92 -15.01 11.73
N LYS A 141 16.81 -15.94 10.79
CA LYS A 141 15.59 -16.10 9.98
C LYS A 141 14.38 -16.50 10.83
N TYR A 142 14.56 -17.32 11.84
CA TYR A 142 13.48 -17.68 12.75
C TYR A 142 13.01 -16.46 13.57
N GLY A 143 13.96 -15.65 14.05
CA GLY A 143 13.65 -14.39 14.75
C GLY A 143 12.88 -13.41 13.88
N GLU A 144 13.31 -13.22 12.62
CA GLU A 144 12.64 -12.37 11.63
C GLU A 144 11.19 -12.82 11.39
N LEU A 145 10.99 -14.13 11.15
CA LEU A 145 9.66 -14.69 10.91
C LEU A 145 8.73 -14.58 12.14
N LEU A 146 9.24 -14.75 13.34
CA LEU A 146 8.46 -14.53 14.57
C LEU A 146 8.01 -13.07 14.67
N CYS A 147 8.89 -12.11 14.37
CA CYS A 147 8.53 -10.70 14.32
C CYS A 147 7.51 -10.38 13.22
N GLY A 148 7.59 -11.07 12.09
CA GLY A 148 6.63 -10.93 10.99
C GLY A 148 5.23 -11.42 11.36
N THR A 149 5.14 -12.47 12.17
CA THR A 149 3.87 -13.13 12.58
C THR A 149 3.29 -12.62 13.90
N GLY A 150 3.89 -11.59 14.51
CA GLY A 150 3.36 -10.91 15.68
C GLY A 150 4.04 -11.26 17.02
N ASP A 151 4.83 -12.32 17.10
CA ASP A 151 5.60 -12.66 18.32
C ASP A 151 7.00 -12.03 18.26
N CYS A 152 7.06 -10.70 18.17
CA CYS A 152 8.32 -10.00 18.03
C CYS A 152 9.20 -10.06 19.28
N ALA A 153 8.61 -10.21 20.48
CA ALA A 153 9.37 -10.35 21.70
C ALA A 153 10.18 -11.68 21.75
N ALA A 154 9.59 -12.77 21.25
CA ALA A 154 10.33 -14.02 21.08
C ALA A 154 11.32 -13.91 19.91
N GLY A 155 10.94 -13.25 18.82
CA GLY A 155 11.81 -13.00 17.66
C GLY A 155 13.09 -12.28 18.05
N LEU A 156 13.01 -11.19 18.80
CA LEU A 156 14.15 -10.41 19.28
C LEU A 156 15.14 -11.26 20.08
N LYS A 157 14.66 -12.19 20.92
CA LYS A 157 15.55 -13.09 21.68
C LYS A 157 16.40 -13.96 20.76
N TRP A 158 15.83 -14.44 19.65
CA TRP A 158 16.56 -15.24 18.67
C TRP A 158 17.54 -14.41 17.86
N LEU A 159 17.15 -13.19 17.45
CA LEU A 159 18.04 -12.25 16.76
C LEU A 159 19.25 -11.88 17.63
N LEU A 160 19.03 -11.55 18.91
CA LEU A 160 20.12 -11.26 19.85
C LEU A 160 21.00 -12.49 20.13
N LYS A 161 20.42 -13.70 20.14
CA LYS A 161 21.19 -14.93 20.23
C LYS A 161 22.11 -15.11 19.02
N ALA A 162 21.58 -14.89 17.81
CA ALA A 162 22.33 -14.97 16.57
C ALA A 162 23.48 -13.96 16.55
N GLN A 163 23.21 -12.69 16.87
CA GLN A 163 24.21 -11.62 16.92
C GLN A 163 25.34 -11.90 17.92
N ARG A 164 25.02 -12.40 19.11
CA ARG A 164 26.05 -12.76 20.14
C ARG A 164 26.97 -13.86 19.67
N SER A 165 26.46 -14.77 18.85
CA SER A 165 27.26 -15.90 18.31
C SER A 165 28.06 -15.47 17.09
N ASP A 166 27.45 -14.64 16.21
CA ASP A 166 28.09 -14.10 15.03
C ASP A 166 27.54 -12.68 14.73
N ALA A 167 28.33 -11.68 15.08
CA ALA A 167 27.98 -10.27 14.84
C ALA A 167 28.17 -9.84 13.37
N THR A 168 28.75 -10.71 12.52
CA THR A 168 28.99 -10.42 11.10
C THR A 168 27.88 -10.92 10.18
N LEU A 169 26.83 -11.53 10.74
CA LEU A 169 25.67 -11.97 9.98
C LEU A 169 25.08 -10.81 9.16
N PRO A 170 24.81 -11.03 7.87
CA PRO A 170 24.27 -9.98 7.03
C PRO A 170 22.97 -9.42 7.61
N ARG A 171 22.90 -8.08 7.72
CA ARG A 171 21.72 -7.34 8.18
C ARG A 171 21.25 -7.64 9.61
N ILE A 172 22.01 -8.34 10.45
CA ILE A 172 21.57 -8.72 11.80
C ILE A 172 21.21 -7.49 12.66
N ASP A 173 22.01 -6.42 12.60
CA ASP A 173 21.72 -5.18 13.33
C ASP A 173 20.46 -4.49 12.80
N TYR A 174 20.18 -4.53 11.49
CA TYR A 174 18.92 -4.05 10.93
C TYR A 174 17.71 -4.85 11.42
N ASP A 175 17.82 -6.19 11.46
CA ASP A 175 16.73 -7.07 11.91
C ASP A 175 16.39 -6.83 13.38
N ILE A 176 17.43 -6.62 14.23
CA ILE A 176 17.25 -6.24 15.63
C ILE A 176 16.59 -4.87 15.73
N ALA A 177 17.08 -3.87 14.99
CA ALA A 177 16.50 -2.53 14.97
C ALA A 177 15.02 -2.55 14.57
N ALA A 178 14.67 -3.34 13.56
CA ALA A 178 13.30 -3.51 13.11
C ALA A 178 12.42 -4.18 14.17
N ALA A 179 12.97 -5.14 14.91
CA ALA A 179 12.28 -5.79 16.03
C ALA A 179 12.04 -4.80 17.19
N ASP A 180 13.08 -4.05 17.60
CA ASP A 180 12.99 -3.04 18.64
C ASP A 180 11.98 -1.95 18.28
N TYR A 181 11.98 -1.49 17.02
CA TYR A 181 11.00 -0.50 16.54
C TYR A 181 9.56 -1.01 16.64
N LYS A 182 9.31 -2.27 16.27
CA LYS A 182 7.99 -2.91 16.43
C LYS A 182 7.58 -3.05 17.89
N LEU A 183 8.52 -3.28 18.78
CA LEU A 183 8.30 -3.36 20.24
C LEU A 183 8.24 -1.98 20.91
N MET A 184 8.36 -0.89 20.15
CA MET A 184 8.39 0.49 20.62
C MET A 184 9.60 0.82 21.49
N ASP A 185 10.65 0.00 21.47
CA ASP A 185 11.98 0.40 21.98
C ASP A 185 12.70 1.24 20.92
N LEU A 186 12.32 2.50 20.87
CA LEU A 186 12.85 3.43 19.87
C LEU A 186 14.34 3.71 20.05
N ALA A 187 14.83 3.68 21.31
CA ALA A 187 16.25 3.89 21.59
C ALA A 187 17.10 2.72 21.09
N GLY A 188 16.69 1.48 21.36
CA GLY A 188 17.31 0.28 20.80
C GLY A 188 17.27 0.30 19.28
N ALA A 189 16.11 0.62 18.70
CA ALA A 189 15.94 0.72 17.25
C ALA A 189 16.90 1.73 16.60
N ALA A 190 17.04 2.94 17.15
CA ALA A 190 17.97 3.95 16.66
C ALA A 190 19.42 3.48 16.76
N GLN A 191 19.82 2.91 17.91
CA GLN A 191 21.17 2.42 18.12
C GLN A 191 21.55 1.31 17.13
N TYR A 192 20.71 0.28 16.99
CA TYR A 192 21.00 -0.83 16.08
C TYR A 192 20.87 -0.43 14.61
N ALA A 193 19.95 0.47 14.25
CA ALA A 193 19.87 1.01 12.90
C ALA A 193 21.13 1.82 12.53
N ALA A 194 21.66 2.62 13.46
CA ALA A 194 22.94 3.33 13.24
C ALA A 194 24.09 2.36 12.97
N ARG A 195 24.20 1.25 13.74
CA ARG A 195 25.21 0.20 13.49
C ARG A 195 25.03 -0.48 12.14
N ALA A 196 23.79 -0.75 11.73
CA ALA A 196 23.49 -1.27 10.40
C ALA A 196 23.95 -0.29 9.29
N VAL A 197 23.74 1.00 9.49
CA VAL A 197 24.22 2.07 8.58
C VAL A 197 25.73 2.21 8.60
N GLU A 198 26.42 1.99 9.73
CA GLU A 198 27.89 1.96 9.78
C GLU A 198 28.45 0.81 8.95
N SER A 199 27.85 -0.38 9.03
CA SER A 199 28.29 -1.55 8.26
C SER A 199 27.93 -1.44 6.77
N GLN A 200 26.78 -0.83 6.43
CA GLN A 200 26.31 -0.63 5.07
C GLN A 200 25.83 0.82 4.86
N PRO A 201 26.74 1.76 4.58
CA PRO A 201 26.43 3.19 4.55
C PRO A 201 25.36 3.63 3.55
N ASN A 202 25.08 2.83 2.53
CA ASN A 202 24.13 3.12 1.47
C ASN A 202 22.85 2.27 1.56
N ASP A 203 22.65 1.53 2.67
CA ASP A 203 21.38 0.82 2.88
C ASP A 203 20.26 1.82 3.23
N VAL A 204 19.47 2.16 2.21
CA VAL A 204 18.34 3.08 2.35
C VAL A 204 17.32 2.59 3.38
N THR A 205 17.16 1.28 3.55
CA THR A 205 16.18 0.74 4.51
C THR A 205 16.68 0.91 5.95
N ALA A 206 17.96 0.75 6.20
CA ALA A 206 18.55 1.01 7.50
C ALA A 206 18.55 2.51 7.84
N LEU A 207 18.89 3.37 6.87
CA LEU A 207 18.79 4.83 7.00
C LEU A 207 17.36 5.28 7.31
N GLN A 208 16.35 4.71 6.64
CA GLN A 208 14.95 5.04 6.86
C GLN A 208 14.50 4.64 8.27
N LEU A 209 14.92 3.47 8.74
CA LEU A 209 14.59 3.00 10.08
C LEU A 209 15.25 3.88 11.14
N GLN A 210 16.55 4.21 10.97
CA GLN A 210 17.27 5.13 11.84
C GLN A 210 16.55 6.48 11.89
N ALA A 211 16.33 7.12 10.74
CA ALA A 211 15.68 8.43 10.65
C ALA A 211 14.30 8.45 11.33
N THR A 212 13.52 7.38 11.15
CA THR A 212 12.18 7.29 11.74
C THR A 212 12.24 7.09 13.26
N ALA A 213 13.19 6.30 13.76
CA ALA A 213 13.39 6.11 15.20
C ALA A 213 13.88 7.40 15.86
N ASP A 214 14.90 8.05 15.27
CA ASP A 214 15.44 9.32 15.76
C ASP A 214 14.38 10.43 15.76
N LEU A 215 13.55 10.51 14.69
CA LEU A 215 12.44 11.44 14.60
C LEU A 215 11.46 11.28 15.77
N LYS A 216 11.10 10.02 16.08
CA LYS A 216 10.19 9.72 17.21
C LYS A 216 10.81 9.97 18.58
N LEU A 217 12.13 9.91 18.69
CA LEU A 217 12.89 10.26 19.88
C LEU A 217 13.15 11.78 20.01
N ALA A 218 12.66 12.58 19.07
CA ALA A 218 12.96 14.01 18.95
C ALA A 218 14.47 14.32 18.81
N GLN A 219 15.24 13.38 18.28
CA GLN A 219 16.65 13.53 17.90
C GLN A 219 16.71 14.15 16.50
N TRP A 220 16.34 15.43 16.43
CA TRP A 220 16.07 16.13 15.15
C TRP A 220 17.30 16.24 14.26
N GLN A 221 18.50 16.37 14.82
CA GLN A 221 19.74 16.50 14.05
C GLN A 221 20.12 15.16 13.41
N GLU A 222 20.04 14.07 14.16
CA GLU A 222 20.33 12.72 13.74
C GLU A 222 19.36 12.28 12.64
N ALA A 223 18.06 12.50 12.88
CA ALA A 223 17.01 12.23 11.89
C ALA A 223 17.22 13.04 10.61
N ARG A 224 17.53 14.34 10.71
CA ARG A 224 17.83 15.19 9.57
C ARG A 224 18.98 14.63 8.72
N HIS A 225 20.09 14.28 9.37
CA HIS A 225 21.26 13.74 8.66
C HIS A 225 20.93 12.45 7.92
N ALA A 226 20.17 11.54 8.53
CA ALA A 226 19.77 10.30 7.89
C ALA A 226 18.84 10.55 6.69
N TYR A 227 17.85 11.47 6.80
CA TYR A 227 16.99 11.83 5.66
C TYR A 227 17.77 12.53 4.53
N GLU A 228 18.71 13.41 4.82
CA GLU A 228 19.57 14.04 3.81
C GLU A 228 20.37 12.99 3.02
N ARG A 229 20.87 11.95 3.70
CA ARG A 229 21.58 10.83 3.04
C ARG A 229 20.66 10.04 2.14
N ILE A 230 19.42 9.76 2.54
CA ILE A 230 18.42 9.08 1.69
C ILE A 230 18.16 9.93 0.44
N LEU A 231 17.94 11.23 0.60
CA LEU A 231 17.63 12.15 -0.48
C LEU A 231 18.81 12.36 -1.46
N ALA A 232 20.05 12.08 -1.04
CA ALA A 232 21.20 12.06 -1.94
C ALA A 232 21.11 10.92 -2.99
N PHE A 233 20.38 9.83 -2.70
CA PHE A 233 20.15 8.71 -3.62
C PHE A 233 18.78 8.78 -4.29
N LYS A 234 17.76 9.30 -3.55
CA LYS A 234 16.37 9.38 -3.99
C LYS A 234 15.82 10.77 -3.71
N THR A 235 16.07 11.69 -4.63
CA THR A 235 15.70 13.11 -4.50
C THR A 235 14.22 13.35 -4.29
N ASP A 236 13.36 12.43 -4.77
CA ASP A 236 11.91 12.55 -4.80
C ASP A 236 11.22 11.63 -3.78
N ASP A 237 11.96 11.16 -2.75
CA ASP A 237 11.37 10.32 -1.70
C ASP A 237 10.49 11.16 -0.77
N VAL A 238 9.18 11.07 -0.98
CA VAL A 238 8.16 11.88 -0.29
C VAL A 238 8.23 11.74 1.22
N GLU A 239 8.46 10.53 1.74
CA GLU A 239 8.56 10.27 3.18
C GLU A 239 9.81 10.95 3.78
N SER A 240 10.94 10.87 3.08
CA SER A 240 12.18 11.52 3.53
C SER A 240 12.10 13.04 3.45
N LEU A 241 11.47 13.59 2.39
CA LEU A 241 11.22 15.03 2.29
C LEU A 241 10.31 15.53 3.42
N LEU A 242 9.26 14.77 3.76
CA LEU A 242 8.33 15.10 4.84
C LEU A 242 9.04 15.04 6.19
N GLY A 243 9.79 13.97 6.47
CA GLY A 243 10.56 13.82 7.70
C GLY A 243 11.62 14.91 7.86
N LEU A 244 12.33 15.24 6.77
CA LEU A 244 13.30 16.33 6.75
C LEU A 244 12.61 17.68 7.02
N GLY A 245 11.46 17.95 6.37
CA GLY A 245 10.67 19.16 6.61
C GLY A 245 10.24 19.30 8.08
N GLN A 246 9.85 18.19 8.71
CA GLN A 246 9.54 18.17 10.14
C GLN A 246 10.79 18.45 10.99
N CYS A 247 11.93 17.83 10.68
CA CYS A 247 13.17 18.10 11.40
C CYS A 247 13.58 19.58 11.32
N GLU A 248 13.54 20.17 10.12
CA GLU A 248 13.86 21.59 9.92
C GLU A 248 12.90 22.51 10.69
N LEU A 249 11.61 22.17 10.75
CA LEU A 249 10.62 22.90 11.56
C LEU A 249 10.97 22.88 13.05
N GLU A 250 11.27 21.71 13.62
CA GLU A 250 11.59 21.56 15.04
C GLU A 250 12.97 22.18 15.38
N LEU A 251 13.90 22.19 14.45
CA LEU A 251 15.19 22.88 14.52
C LEU A 251 15.06 24.41 14.28
N LYS A 252 13.85 24.91 14.03
CA LYS A 252 13.54 26.33 13.76
C LYS A 252 14.13 26.88 12.46
N ASN A 253 14.51 26.00 11.53
CA ASN A 253 14.93 26.37 10.18
C ASN A 253 13.71 26.53 9.26
N TYR A 254 12.83 27.47 9.60
CA TYR A 254 11.51 27.59 8.95
C TYR A 254 11.56 27.73 7.42
N PRO A 255 12.47 28.52 6.82
CA PRO A 255 12.55 28.62 5.36
C PRO A 255 12.88 27.26 4.71
N ALA A 256 13.83 26.51 5.27
CA ALA A 256 14.19 25.18 4.78
C ALA A 256 13.01 24.18 4.96
N ALA A 257 12.30 24.25 6.10
CA ALA A 257 11.10 23.44 6.32
C ALA A 257 10.06 23.70 5.22
N VAL A 258 9.76 24.98 4.94
CA VAL A 258 8.81 25.37 3.88
C VAL A 258 9.22 24.80 2.53
N ASP A 259 10.49 24.92 2.14
CA ASP A 259 11.02 24.42 0.87
C ASP A 259 10.82 22.90 0.73
N ARG A 260 11.14 22.13 1.79
CA ARG A 260 10.98 20.66 1.79
C ARG A 260 9.53 20.25 1.73
N LEU A 261 8.68 20.87 2.54
CA LEU A 261 7.25 20.56 2.60
C LEU A 261 6.51 20.95 1.32
N GLN A 262 6.89 22.06 0.68
CA GLN A 262 6.37 22.41 -0.65
C GLN A 262 6.83 21.40 -1.71
N SER A 263 8.04 20.82 -1.58
CA SER A 263 8.47 19.74 -2.46
C SER A 263 7.64 18.49 -2.26
N VAL A 264 7.26 18.16 -1.01
CA VAL A 264 6.29 17.09 -0.73
C VAL A 264 4.98 17.34 -1.47
N LEU A 265 4.40 18.53 -1.36
CA LEU A 265 3.11 18.85 -2.00
C LEU A 265 3.18 18.91 -3.53
N ARG A 266 4.34 19.18 -4.11
CA ARG A 266 4.52 19.02 -5.57
C ARG A 266 4.43 17.57 -6.01
N LEU A 267 4.95 16.63 -5.21
CA LEU A 267 4.93 15.20 -5.50
C LEU A 267 3.60 14.55 -5.09
N ASP A 268 3.12 14.89 -3.90
CA ASP A 268 1.87 14.40 -3.33
C ASP A 268 1.06 15.53 -2.67
N PRO A 269 0.18 16.23 -3.42
CA PRO A 269 -0.66 17.31 -2.89
C PRO A 269 -1.69 16.85 -1.85
N THR A 270 -1.93 15.55 -1.73
CA THR A 270 -2.88 15.02 -0.73
C THR A 270 -2.22 14.77 0.63
N ARG A 271 -0.93 15.10 0.77
CA ARG A 271 -0.16 14.81 1.97
C ARG A 271 -0.53 15.74 3.12
N LEU A 272 -1.52 15.34 3.90
CA LEU A 272 -2.08 16.12 5.02
C LEU A 272 -1.03 16.68 5.98
N LEU A 273 -0.05 15.87 6.37
CA LEU A 273 1.00 16.29 7.30
C LEU A 273 1.86 17.42 6.74
N ALA A 274 2.02 17.53 5.42
CA ALA A 274 2.77 18.62 4.82
C ALA A 274 2.03 19.97 5.02
N HIS A 275 0.73 20.01 4.77
CA HIS A 275 -0.10 21.19 5.06
C HIS A 275 -0.07 21.57 6.55
N PHE A 276 -0.18 20.58 7.43
CA PHE A 276 -0.08 20.80 8.87
C PHE A 276 1.26 21.43 9.27
N TYR A 277 2.38 20.87 8.79
CA TYR A 277 3.71 21.41 9.13
C TYR A 277 3.98 22.77 8.45
N LEU A 278 3.49 22.98 7.21
CA LEU A 278 3.57 24.29 6.54
C LEU A 278 2.83 25.36 7.32
N SER A 279 1.62 25.09 7.80
CA SER A 279 0.86 26.01 8.63
C SER A 279 1.66 26.42 9.87
N ARG A 280 2.30 25.47 10.56
CA ARG A 280 3.16 25.74 11.72
C ARG A 280 4.41 26.56 11.34
N ALA A 281 5.05 26.24 10.23
CA ALA A 281 6.23 26.96 9.74
C ALA A 281 5.88 28.41 9.39
N PHE A 282 4.80 28.64 8.65
CA PHE A 282 4.34 29.99 8.31
C PHE A 282 3.92 30.80 9.53
N ALA A 283 3.22 30.17 10.50
CA ALA A 283 2.90 30.83 11.77
C ALA A 283 4.16 31.30 12.52
N ALA A 284 5.19 30.45 12.58
CA ALA A 284 6.46 30.77 13.22
C ALA A 284 7.25 31.88 12.50
N MET A 285 7.03 32.03 11.18
CA MET A 285 7.59 33.13 10.38
C MET A 285 6.77 34.40 10.41
N GLY A 286 5.64 34.44 11.11
CA GLY A 286 4.73 35.58 11.15
C GLY A 286 3.86 35.76 9.88
N ARG A 287 3.83 34.78 9.01
CA ARG A 287 3.05 34.75 7.76
C ARG A 287 1.64 34.22 8.05
N ALA A 288 0.81 35.04 8.68
CA ALA A 288 -0.49 34.61 9.22
C ALA A 288 -1.47 34.14 8.14
N GLU A 289 -1.52 34.82 7.00
CA GLU A 289 -2.41 34.45 5.90
C GLU A 289 -2.05 33.08 5.31
N ASP A 290 -0.79 32.84 5.03
CA ASP A 290 -0.31 31.54 4.51
C ASP A 290 -0.55 30.41 5.53
N SER A 291 -0.34 30.70 6.82
CA SER A 291 -0.60 29.75 7.90
C SER A 291 -2.07 29.36 7.97
N GLN A 292 -2.99 30.33 7.86
CA GLN A 292 -4.44 30.10 7.87
C GLN A 292 -4.87 29.32 6.63
N HIS A 293 -4.31 29.63 5.46
CA HIS A 293 -4.58 28.93 4.22
C HIS A 293 -4.20 27.44 4.31
N GLU A 294 -2.98 27.14 4.75
CA GLU A 294 -2.52 25.75 4.88
C GLU A 294 -3.30 24.98 5.97
N ALA A 295 -3.69 25.65 7.06
CA ALA A 295 -4.53 25.04 8.09
C ALA A 295 -5.93 24.72 7.55
N ALA A 296 -6.52 25.59 6.74
CA ALA A 296 -7.82 25.36 6.10
C ALA A 296 -7.76 24.21 5.09
N LEU A 297 -6.70 24.13 4.27
CA LEU A 297 -6.46 22.99 3.36
C LEU A 297 -6.34 21.68 4.14
N HIS A 298 -5.55 21.66 5.20
CA HIS A 298 -5.41 20.48 6.06
C HIS A 298 -6.76 20.01 6.60
N GLN A 299 -7.58 20.93 7.13
CA GLN A 299 -8.90 20.59 7.66
C GLN A 299 -9.84 20.04 6.59
N LEU A 300 -9.96 20.74 5.45
CA LEU A 300 -10.82 20.33 4.34
C LEU A 300 -10.42 18.95 3.81
N MET A 301 -9.13 18.70 3.63
CA MET A 301 -8.62 17.42 3.16
C MET A 301 -8.78 16.29 4.20
N MET A 302 -8.68 16.60 5.50
CA MET A 302 -8.97 15.61 6.56
C MET A 302 -10.42 15.12 6.49
N GLU A 303 -11.37 16.02 6.28
CA GLU A 303 -12.78 15.69 6.13
C GLU A 303 -13.00 14.78 4.91
N GLN A 304 -12.37 15.12 3.76
CA GLN A 304 -12.43 14.32 2.54
C GLN A 304 -11.80 12.92 2.71
N LEU A 305 -10.64 12.82 3.34
CA LEU A 305 -9.97 11.53 3.57
C LEU A 305 -10.83 10.58 4.41
N THR A 306 -11.52 11.11 5.42
CA THR A 306 -12.44 10.33 6.26
C THR A 306 -13.57 9.75 5.43
N PHE A 307 -14.08 10.53 4.46
CA PHE A 307 -15.10 10.07 3.53
C PHE A 307 -14.59 9.01 2.55
N VAL A 308 -13.47 9.26 1.87
CA VAL A 308 -12.89 8.30 0.90
C VAL A 308 -12.71 6.92 1.57
N ARG A 309 -12.19 6.89 2.79
CA ARG A 309 -12.06 5.65 3.56
C ARG A 309 -13.39 4.98 3.87
N SER A 310 -14.46 5.76 4.13
CA SER A 310 -15.79 5.21 4.37
C SER A 310 -16.40 4.62 3.10
N VAL A 311 -16.22 5.28 1.96
CA VAL A 311 -16.68 4.81 0.63
C VAL A 311 -15.90 3.56 0.19
N GLU A 312 -14.58 3.55 0.35
CA GLU A 312 -13.77 2.36 0.06
C GLU A 312 -14.15 1.16 0.93
N SER A 313 -14.46 1.42 2.21
CA SER A 313 -15.00 0.39 3.12
C SER A 313 -16.36 -0.12 2.63
N ASP A 314 -17.21 0.76 2.14
CA ASP A 314 -18.54 0.41 1.61
C ASP A 314 -18.47 -0.21 0.19
N GLN A 315 -17.48 0.15 -0.62
CA GLN A 315 -17.26 -0.41 -1.96
C GLN A 315 -16.53 -1.75 -1.96
N ARG A 316 -15.80 -2.08 -0.90
CA ARG A 316 -15.21 -3.43 -0.77
C ARG A 316 -16.32 -4.44 -0.84
N GLU A 317 -16.29 -5.30 -1.86
CA GLU A 317 -17.26 -6.35 -2.04
C GLU A 317 -17.24 -7.28 -0.82
N SER A 318 -18.18 -7.04 0.10
CA SER A 318 -18.33 -7.92 1.25
C SER A 318 -18.90 -9.26 0.76
N PRO A 319 -18.57 -10.40 1.39
CA PRO A 319 -19.10 -11.71 1.00
C PRO A 319 -20.63 -11.72 0.92
N ILE A 320 -21.31 -10.96 1.78
CA ILE A 320 -22.78 -10.84 1.75
C ILE A 320 -23.29 -10.13 0.50
N ARG A 321 -22.60 -9.06 0.03
CA ARG A 321 -22.99 -8.35 -1.21
C ARG A 321 -22.79 -9.24 -2.44
N ALA A 322 -21.67 -9.97 -2.51
CA ALA A 322 -21.41 -10.89 -3.59
C ALA A 322 -22.47 -12.00 -3.66
N GLN A 323 -22.77 -12.62 -2.53
CA GLN A 323 -23.78 -13.67 -2.44
C GLN A 323 -25.19 -13.13 -2.76
N ALA A 324 -25.56 -11.95 -2.23
CA ALA A 324 -26.83 -11.32 -2.53
C ALA A 324 -26.98 -10.99 -4.03
N ARG A 325 -25.94 -10.44 -4.67
CA ARG A 325 -25.96 -10.18 -6.13
C ARG A 325 -26.13 -11.45 -6.95
N GLN A 326 -25.51 -12.54 -6.54
CA GLN A 326 -25.71 -13.83 -7.20
C GLN A 326 -27.17 -14.27 -7.09
N LEU A 327 -27.77 -14.21 -5.90
CA LEU A 327 -29.18 -14.55 -5.69
C LEU A 327 -30.11 -13.66 -6.54
N LEU A 328 -29.85 -12.36 -6.62
CA LEU A 328 -30.63 -11.43 -7.44
C LEU A 328 -30.50 -11.72 -8.94
N ALA A 329 -29.31 -12.09 -9.40
CA ALA A 329 -29.09 -12.52 -10.78
C ALA A 329 -29.84 -13.83 -11.13
N GLU A 330 -30.07 -14.67 -10.12
CA GLU A 330 -30.86 -15.90 -10.22
C GLU A 330 -32.37 -15.67 -9.98
N HIS A 331 -32.83 -14.41 -9.86
CA HIS A 331 -34.21 -14.02 -9.53
C HIS A 331 -34.71 -14.53 -8.17
N ARG A 332 -33.82 -14.74 -7.21
CA ARG A 332 -34.11 -15.26 -5.84
C ARG A 332 -34.11 -14.12 -4.81
N GLU A 333 -34.91 -13.09 -5.05
CA GLU A 333 -34.98 -11.87 -4.24
C GLU A 333 -35.33 -12.14 -2.77
N ALA A 334 -36.29 -13.06 -2.51
CA ALA A 334 -36.68 -13.41 -1.15
C ALA A 334 -35.51 -13.97 -0.33
N GLU A 335 -34.65 -14.74 -0.94
CA GLU A 335 -33.44 -15.29 -0.30
C GLU A 335 -32.37 -14.23 -0.07
N ALA A 336 -32.22 -13.25 -0.97
CA ALA A 336 -31.34 -12.12 -0.76
C ALA A 336 -31.80 -11.24 0.42
N LEU A 337 -33.08 -11.00 0.56
CA LEU A 337 -33.68 -10.31 1.73
C LEU A 337 -33.46 -11.08 3.02
N GLN A 338 -33.64 -12.40 2.98
CA GLN A 338 -33.43 -13.27 4.15
C GLN A 338 -31.94 -13.28 4.53
N LEU A 339 -31.04 -13.38 3.56
CA LEU A 339 -29.58 -13.32 3.77
C LEU A 339 -29.19 -12.05 4.52
N TYR A 340 -29.74 -10.89 4.14
CA TYR A 340 -29.49 -9.64 4.86
C TYR A 340 -29.97 -9.71 6.30
N ARG A 341 -31.22 -10.17 6.51
CA ARG A 341 -31.84 -10.27 7.85
C ARG A 341 -31.09 -11.21 8.79
N GLU A 342 -30.61 -12.32 8.28
CA GLU A 342 -29.80 -13.28 9.05
C GLU A 342 -28.43 -12.71 9.41
N HIS A 343 -27.76 -12.05 8.45
CA HIS A 343 -26.43 -11.46 8.65
C HIS A 343 -26.43 -10.35 9.72
N PHE A 344 -27.48 -9.52 9.72
CA PHE A 344 -27.63 -8.41 10.65
C PHE A 344 -28.55 -8.71 11.85
N LYS A 345 -28.87 -9.99 12.10
CA LYS A 345 -29.66 -10.40 13.26
C LYS A 345 -28.95 -10.00 14.55
N GLY A 346 -29.70 -9.28 15.42
CA GLY A 346 -29.15 -8.77 16.68
C GLY A 346 -28.46 -7.42 16.60
N THR A 347 -28.42 -6.79 15.41
CA THR A 347 -28.04 -5.38 15.24
C THR A 347 -29.25 -4.47 15.28
N SER A 348 -29.05 -3.15 15.09
CA SER A 348 -30.15 -2.18 14.95
C SER A 348 -30.78 -2.17 13.55
N ALA A 349 -30.43 -3.11 12.67
CA ALA A 349 -30.97 -3.20 11.31
C ALA A 349 -32.48 -3.56 11.35
N THR A 350 -33.24 -2.85 10.53
CA THR A 350 -34.70 -2.95 10.45
C THR A 350 -35.14 -3.75 9.22
N PRO A 351 -36.42 -4.15 9.14
CA PRO A 351 -36.97 -4.77 7.94
C PRO A 351 -36.83 -3.86 6.69
N GLY A 352 -36.97 -2.54 6.84
CA GLY A 352 -36.81 -1.57 5.78
C GLY A 352 -35.38 -1.56 5.20
N ASP A 353 -34.37 -1.70 6.05
CA ASP A 353 -32.94 -1.72 5.61
C ASP A 353 -32.65 -2.89 4.67
N ALA A 354 -33.33 -4.03 4.81
CA ALA A 354 -33.16 -5.17 3.90
C ALA A 354 -33.62 -4.82 2.48
N TYR A 355 -34.74 -4.12 2.35
CA TYR A 355 -35.23 -3.66 1.05
C TYR A 355 -34.38 -2.55 0.45
N VAL A 356 -33.85 -1.63 1.28
CA VAL A 356 -32.87 -0.63 0.82
C VAL A 356 -31.61 -1.32 0.29
N PHE A 357 -31.10 -2.32 1.01
CA PHE A 357 -29.93 -3.09 0.59
C PHE A 357 -30.16 -3.79 -0.76
N VAL A 358 -31.27 -4.49 -0.92
CA VAL A 358 -31.60 -5.19 -2.17
C VAL A 358 -31.87 -4.18 -3.30
N GLY A 359 -32.59 -3.10 -3.02
CA GLY A 359 -32.86 -2.03 -3.97
C GLY A 359 -31.59 -1.40 -4.51
N LYS A 360 -30.63 -1.09 -3.63
CA LYS A 360 -29.30 -0.59 -4.03
C LYS A 360 -28.57 -1.59 -4.94
N LEU A 361 -28.57 -2.86 -4.62
CA LEU A 361 -27.90 -3.88 -5.43
C LEU A 361 -28.50 -3.95 -6.84
N TYR A 362 -29.84 -3.91 -6.98
CA TYR A 362 -30.49 -3.85 -8.29
C TYR A 362 -30.08 -2.61 -9.09
N LEU A 363 -30.03 -1.43 -8.44
CA LEU A 363 -29.56 -0.20 -9.12
C LEU A 363 -28.11 -0.33 -9.61
N PHE A 364 -27.22 -0.92 -8.79
CA PHE A 364 -25.83 -1.19 -9.21
C PHE A 364 -25.71 -2.23 -10.33
N MET A 365 -26.66 -3.17 -10.42
CA MET A 365 -26.76 -4.13 -11.53
C MET A 365 -27.42 -3.55 -12.79
N GLY A 366 -27.81 -2.26 -12.78
CA GLY A 366 -28.48 -1.59 -13.89
C GLY A 366 -29.97 -1.86 -13.97
N ASN A 367 -30.55 -2.60 -13.03
CA ASN A 367 -31.99 -2.90 -12.98
C ASN A 367 -32.72 -1.84 -12.14
N ALA A 368 -33.06 -0.71 -12.80
CA ALA A 368 -33.71 0.42 -12.14
C ALA A 368 -35.15 0.11 -11.67
N GLU A 369 -35.88 -0.74 -12.39
CA GLU A 369 -37.28 -1.06 -12.08
C GLU A 369 -37.38 -1.84 -10.75
N ASP A 370 -36.67 -2.94 -10.64
CA ASP A 370 -36.64 -3.73 -9.41
C ASP A 370 -36.00 -2.97 -8.25
N GLY A 371 -34.98 -2.14 -8.55
CA GLY A 371 -34.39 -1.24 -7.57
C GLY A 371 -35.41 -0.29 -6.96
N LEU A 372 -36.15 0.45 -7.79
CA LEU A 372 -37.20 1.36 -7.33
C LEU A 372 -38.33 0.64 -6.58
N ARG A 373 -38.77 -0.52 -7.08
CA ARG A 373 -39.79 -1.31 -6.40
C ARG A 373 -39.40 -1.63 -4.95
N ASN A 374 -38.17 -2.09 -4.75
CA ASN A 374 -37.65 -2.39 -3.42
C ASN A 374 -37.47 -1.15 -2.54
N LEU A 375 -36.98 -0.04 -3.08
CA LEU A 375 -36.83 1.21 -2.32
C LEU A 375 -38.20 1.76 -1.85
N ARG A 376 -39.23 1.75 -2.71
CA ARG A 376 -40.58 2.15 -2.34
C ARG A 376 -41.17 1.23 -1.29
N HIS A 377 -40.97 -0.07 -1.44
CA HIS A 377 -41.42 -1.01 -0.44
C HIS A 377 -40.71 -0.82 0.91
N ALA A 378 -39.43 -0.41 0.88
CA ALA A 378 -38.71 -0.03 2.11
C ALA A 378 -39.40 1.13 2.84
N VAL A 379 -39.83 2.18 2.11
CA VAL A 379 -40.56 3.33 2.67
C VAL A 379 -41.97 2.92 3.16
N GLU A 380 -42.67 2.04 2.44
CA GLU A 380 -43.97 1.51 2.88
C GLU A 380 -43.86 0.75 4.22
N VAL A 381 -42.83 -0.09 4.35
CA VAL A 381 -42.60 -0.87 5.57
C VAL A 381 -42.09 0.00 6.71
N GLN A 382 -41.27 1.01 6.38
CA GLN A 382 -40.65 1.90 7.36
C GLN A 382 -40.45 3.30 6.74
N PRO A 383 -41.38 4.24 6.97
CA PRO A 383 -41.30 5.59 6.37
C PRO A 383 -40.03 6.39 6.71
N THR A 384 -39.34 6.04 7.79
CA THR A 384 -38.10 6.70 8.23
C THR A 384 -36.84 5.90 7.88
N VAL A 385 -36.96 4.88 7.01
CA VAL A 385 -35.80 4.08 6.60
C VAL A 385 -34.78 4.94 5.89
N ARG A 386 -33.53 4.80 6.33
CA ARG A 386 -32.44 5.63 5.83
C ARG A 386 -32.00 5.22 4.42
N GLY A 387 -31.89 6.20 3.53
CA GLY A 387 -31.30 6.06 2.19
C GLY A 387 -32.29 5.69 1.09
N ALA A 388 -33.53 5.26 1.40
CA ALA A 388 -34.49 4.90 0.36
C ALA A 388 -34.82 6.09 -0.55
N HIS A 389 -35.23 7.20 0.02
CA HIS A 389 -35.49 8.44 -0.72
C HIS A 389 -34.23 8.95 -1.43
N THR A 390 -33.05 8.83 -0.83
CA THR A 390 -31.81 9.27 -1.45
C THR A 390 -31.53 8.52 -2.76
N TYR A 391 -31.67 7.20 -2.79
CA TYR A 391 -31.42 6.41 -4.00
C TYR A 391 -32.52 6.63 -5.07
N GLU A 392 -33.77 6.90 -4.69
CA GLU A 392 -34.79 7.36 -5.63
C GLU A 392 -34.44 8.73 -6.24
N GLY A 393 -33.97 9.66 -5.40
CA GLY A 393 -33.49 10.98 -5.83
C GLY A 393 -32.32 10.91 -6.79
N ILE A 394 -31.30 10.09 -6.49
CA ILE A 394 -30.13 9.87 -7.38
C ILE A 394 -30.60 9.32 -8.74
N LEU A 395 -31.57 8.43 -8.78
CA LEU A 395 -32.05 7.92 -10.05
C LEU A 395 -32.82 9.00 -10.83
N ALA A 396 -33.64 9.82 -10.16
CA ALA A 396 -34.33 10.95 -10.77
C ALA A 396 -33.33 11.98 -11.32
N LEU A 397 -32.26 12.27 -10.59
CA LEU A 397 -31.18 13.16 -11.04
C LEU A 397 -30.50 12.63 -12.31
N LYS A 398 -30.16 11.34 -12.36
CA LYS A 398 -29.61 10.69 -13.57
C LYS A 398 -30.56 10.73 -14.77
N GLN A 399 -31.87 10.79 -14.52
CA GLN A 399 -32.89 10.96 -15.57
C GLN A 399 -33.13 12.42 -15.96
N GLY A 400 -32.45 13.38 -15.31
CA GLY A 400 -32.60 14.80 -15.53
C GLY A 400 -33.85 15.43 -14.88
N ASP A 401 -34.59 14.68 -14.07
CA ASP A 401 -35.76 15.16 -13.33
C ASP A 401 -35.34 15.83 -12.02
N LEU A 402 -34.82 17.06 -12.14
CA LEU A 402 -34.32 17.83 -11.00
C LEU A 402 -35.40 18.09 -9.93
N SER A 403 -36.67 18.27 -10.36
CA SER A 403 -37.76 18.55 -9.43
C SER A 403 -38.11 17.34 -8.57
N ARG A 404 -38.15 16.16 -9.18
CA ARG A 404 -38.35 14.91 -8.45
C ARG A 404 -37.16 14.61 -7.55
N ALA A 405 -35.92 14.76 -8.04
CA ALA A 405 -34.72 14.57 -7.26
C ALA A 405 -34.71 15.45 -5.99
N GLU A 406 -35.05 16.75 -6.14
CA GLU A 406 -35.13 17.68 -5.00
C GLU A 406 -36.16 17.23 -3.97
N ASN A 407 -37.35 16.78 -4.40
CA ASN A 407 -38.40 16.30 -3.49
C ASN A 407 -37.95 15.07 -2.70
N GLU A 408 -37.30 14.12 -3.36
CA GLU A 408 -36.82 12.90 -2.70
C GLU A 408 -35.69 13.22 -1.70
N PHE A 409 -34.73 14.05 -2.07
CA PHE A 409 -33.67 14.44 -1.11
C PHE A 409 -34.22 15.25 0.06
N GLN A 410 -35.23 16.10 -0.17
CA GLN A 410 -35.93 16.79 0.92
C GLN A 410 -36.66 15.81 1.84
N ALA A 411 -37.25 14.75 1.31
CA ALA A 411 -37.91 13.72 2.10
C ALA A 411 -36.90 12.98 3.02
N GLU A 412 -35.74 12.62 2.46
CA GLU A 412 -34.65 12.02 3.26
C GLU A 412 -34.18 12.96 4.37
N LEU A 413 -33.89 14.22 4.03
CA LEU A 413 -33.37 15.21 4.96
C LEU A 413 -34.39 15.67 6.03
N ARG A 414 -35.69 15.43 5.82
CA ARG A 414 -36.70 15.60 6.88
C ARG A 414 -36.60 14.52 7.94
N SER A 415 -36.26 13.28 7.56
CA SER A 415 -36.09 12.15 8.49
C SER A 415 -34.68 12.09 9.08
N ASP A 416 -33.66 12.39 8.30
CA ASP A 416 -32.24 12.48 8.75
C ASP A 416 -31.57 13.74 8.21
N PRO A 417 -31.65 14.88 8.93
CA PRO A 417 -31.05 16.16 8.49
C PRO A 417 -29.54 16.12 8.28
N ASN A 418 -28.86 15.10 8.79
CA ASN A 418 -27.41 14.94 8.70
C ASN A 418 -26.97 13.85 7.71
N TYR A 419 -27.87 13.33 6.89
CA TYR A 419 -27.53 12.30 5.94
C TYR A 419 -26.66 12.86 4.81
N GLN A 420 -25.37 12.62 4.91
CA GLN A 420 -24.34 13.28 4.10
C GLN A 420 -24.54 13.11 2.60
N LEU A 421 -24.92 11.91 2.15
CA LEU A 421 -25.16 11.66 0.73
C LEU A 421 -26.33 12.51 0.20
N ALA A 422 -27.44 12.59 0.93
CA ALA A 422 -28.56 13.42 0.52
C ALA A 422 -28.23 14.92 0.50
N ILE A 423 -27.39 15.38 1.44
CA ILE A 423 -26.89 16.77 1.47
C ILE A 423 -26.06 17.06 0.21
N ALA A 424 -25.15 16.17 -0.15
CA ALA A 424 -24.28 16.32 -1.32
C ALA A 424 -25.08 16.35 -2.62
N GLU A 425 -25.97 15.36 -2.80
CA GLU A 425 -26.80 15.23 -3.99
C GLU A 425 -27.84 16.37 -4.12
N MET A 426 -28.35 16.90 -3.01
CA MET A 426 -29.17 18.11 -2.99
C MET A 426 -28.37 19.31 -3.50
N GLY A 427 -27.10 19.42 -3.13
CA GLY A 427 -26.20 20.46 -3.62
C GLY A 427 -26.03 20.37 -5.15
N GLU A 428 -25.85 19.17 -5.70
CA GLU A 428 -25.77 18.93 -7.15
C GLU A 428 -27.05 19.35 -7.87
N VAL A 429 -28.23 18.99 -7.33
CA VAL A 429 -29.52 19.43 -7.90
C VAL A 429 -29.59 20.97 -7.95
N ARG A 430 -29.21 21.64 -6.86
CA ARG A 430 -29.22 23.11 -6.79
C ARG A 430 -28.25 23.74 -7.76
N TYR A 431 -27.08 23.14 -7.95
CA TYR A 431 -26.10 23.54 -8.95
C TYR A 431 -26.71 23.50 -10.37
N HIS A 432 -27.31 22.37 -10.74
CA HIS A 432 -27.96 22.21 -12.05
C HIS A 432 -29.19 23.11 -12.27
N GLN A 433 -29.82 23.56 -11.19
CA GLN A 433 -30.90 24.57 -11.24
C GLN A 433 -30.37 26.01 -11.36
N GLY A 434 -29.04 26.25 -11.34
CA GLY A 434 -28.44 27.59 -11.35
C GLY A 434 -28.57 28.34 -10.00
N ARG A 435 -28.91 27.64 -8.93
CA ARG A 435 -29.08 28.20 -7.57
C ARG A 435 -27.75 28.17 -6.82
N TRP A 436 -26.79 28.93 -7.33
CA TRP A 436 -25.40 28.90 -6.90
C TRP A 436 -25.19 29.10 -5.39
N SER A 437 -25.92 30.04 -4.78
CA SER A 437 -25.80 30.28 -3.32
C SER A 437 -26.25 29.06 -2.50
N ASP A 438 -27.39 28.46 -2.89
CA ASP A 438 -27.95 27.31 -2.21
C ASP A 438 -27.10 26.05 -2.45
N ALA A 439 -26.56 25.92 -3.67
CA ALA A 439 -25.62 24.86 -4.01
C ALA A 439 -24.36 24.92 -3.15
N ALA A 440 -23.73 26.10 -3.07
CA ALA A 440 -22.56 26.31 -2.25
C ALA A 440 -22.82 26.01 -0.77
N GLU A 441 -23.98 26.44 -0.24
CA GLU A 441 -24.36 26.17 1.15
C GLU A 441 -24.55 24.68 1.43
N GLN A 442 -25.22 23.94 0.52
CA GLN A 442 -25.43 22.50 0.71
C GLN A 442 -24.15 21.71 0.54
N LEU A 443 -23.40 21.97 -0.52
CA LEU A 443 -22.14 21.26 -0.77
C LEU A 443 -21.12 21.50 0.35
N ALA A 444 -21.02 22.73 0.86
CA ALA A 444 -20.12 23.04 1.99
C ALA A 444 -20.50 22.33 3.31
N LYS A 445 -21.78 21.96 3.48
CA LYS A 445 -22.22 21.14 4.64
C LYS A 445 -21.88 19.66 4.49
N SER A 446 -21.67 19.20 3.28
CA SER A 446 -21.35 17.80 3.01
C SER A 446 -19.88 17.50 3.30
N ARG A 447 -19.66 16.39 3.99
CA ARG A 447 -18.32 15.82 4.23
C ARG A 447 -17.97 14.76 3.21
N THR A 448 -18.78 14.61 2.15
CA THR A 448 -18.73 13.46 1.24
C THR A 448 -18.75 13.91 -0.23
N LEU A 449 -17.79 14.79 -0.59
CA LEU A 449 -17.75 15.34 -1.94
C LEU A 449 -16.80 14.55 -2.83
N THR A 450 -17.30 14.11 -3.99
CA THR A 450 -16.44 13.62 -5.08
C THR A 450 -15.69 14.78 -5.73
N PRO A 451 -14.64 14.53 -6.54
CA PRO A 451 -13.96 15.59 -7.29
C PRO A 451 -14.93 16.45 -8.14
N GLU A 452 -15.97 15.84 -8.71
CA GLU A 452 -17.00 16.52 -9.48
C GLU A 452 -17.83 17.47 -8.60
N LEU A 453 -18.27 17.02 -7.43
CA LEU A 453 -19.02 17.83 -6.48
C LEU A 453 -18.16 18.95 -5.87
N LEU A 454 -16.86 18.68 -5.62
CA LEU A 454 -15.90 19.73 -5.23
C LEU A 454 -15.74 20.78 -6.33
N TYR A 455 -15.69 20.36 -7.59
CA TYR A 455 -15.69 21.28 -8.73
C TYR A 455 -16.96 22.16 -8.75
N MET A 456 -18.13 21.56 -8.58
CA MET A 456 -19.40 22.30 -8.52
C MET A 456 -19.45 23.28 -7.34
N LEU A 457 -18.87 22.93 -6.20
CA LEU A 457 -18.72 23.84 -5.05
C LEU A 457 -17.80 25.00 -5.39
N CYS A 458 -16.66 24.73 -6.02
CA CYS A 458 -15.71 25.75 -6.47
C CYS A 458 -16.36 26.74 -7.43
N ASP A 459 -17.07 26.25 -8.45
CA ASP A 459 -17.79 27.07 -9.42
C ASP A 459 -18.90 27.89 -8.75
N SER A 460 -19.66 27.28 -7.85
CA SER A 460 -20.69 27.97 -7.06
C SER A 460 -20.12 29.11 -6.22
N TYR A 461 -18.92 28.95 -5.66
CA TYR A 461 -18.22 30.01 -4.92
C TYR A 461 -17.79 31.17 -5.85
N PHE A 462 -17.32 30.88 -7.06
CA PHE A 462 -17.02 31.93 -8.04
C PHE A 462 -18.28 32.71 -8.42
N HIS A 463 -19.39 32.03 -8.70
CA HIS A 463 -20.68 32.68 -9.02
C HIS A 463 -21.22 33.54 -7.87
N THR A 464 -20.87 33.21 -6.62
CA THR A 464 -21.30 34.00 -5.44
C THR A 464 -20.25 35.00 -4.94
N GLY A 465 -19.13 35.17 -5.66
CA GLY A 465 -18.09 36.13 -5.36
C GLY A 465 -17.19 35.75 -4.14
N LYS A 466 -17.27 34.50 -3.68
CA LYS A 466 -16.45 34.00 -2.57
C LYS A 466 -15.11 33.47 -3.09
N ILE A 467 -14.28 34.39 -3.60
CA ILE A 467 -13.04 34.05 -4.32
C ILE A 467 -12.04 33.25 -3.47
N SER A 468 -11.91 33.59 -2.19
CA SER A 468 -10.98 32.86 -1.28
C SER A 468 -11.41 31.40 -1.11
N ASP A 469 -12.71 31.17 -0.85
CA ASP A 469 -13.27 29.83 -0.70
C ASP A 469 -13.18 29.03 -2.00
N ALA A 470 -13.40 29.70 -3.16
CA ALA A 470 -13.24 29.10 -4.48
C ALA A 470 -11.80 28.62 -4.73
N ASN A 471 -10.80 29.48 -4.42
CA ASN A 471 -9.39 29.12 -4.60
C ASN A 471 -8.96 27.97 -3.69
N LEU A 472 -9.39 27.97 -2.42
CA LEU A 472 -9.14 26.86 -1.48
C LEU A 472 -9.76 25.55 -1.97
N THR A 473 -11.01 25.64 -2.45
CA THR A 473 -11.71 24.48 -3.01
C THR A 473 -11.03 23.98 -4.29
N ALA A 474 -10.54 24.88 -5.15
CA ALA A 474 -9.81 24.54 -6.38
C ALA A 474 -8.53 23.72 -6.09
N GLU A 475 -7.78 24.09 -5.06
CA GLU A 475 -6.61 23.32 -4.64
C GLU A 475 -7.00 21.92 -4.14
N THR A 476 -8.13 21.81 -3.45
CA THR A 476 -8.67 20.51 -3.00
C THR A 476 -9.14 19.66 -4.20
N VAL A 477 -9.84 20.27 -5.18
CA VAL A 477 -10.21 19.58 -6.44
C VAL A 477 -8.95 19.06 -7.14
N ALA A 478 -7.89 19.87 -7.24
CA ALA A 478 -6.65 19.47 -7.88
C ALA A 478 -5.94 18.33 -7.13
N ALA A 479 -6.02 18.30 -5.81
CA ALA A 479 -5.44 17.23 -5.01
C ALA A 479 -6.15 15.88 -5.24
N TYR A 480 -7.48 15.87 -5.18
CA TYR A 480 -8.30 14.64 -5.28
C TYR A 480 -8.72 14.28 -6.70
N GLY A 481 -8.80 15.26 -7.62
CA GLY A 481 -9.23 15.08 -9.00
C GLY A 481 -8.15 14.64 -9.98
N ARG A 482 -6.93 14.38 -9.54
CA ARG A 482 -5.80 13.98 -10.42
C ARG A 482 -6.11 12.79 -11.33
N ASN A 483 -6.90 11.84 -10.86
CA ASN A 483 -7.32 10.68 -11.63
C ASN A 483 -8.54 10.94 -12.53
N SER A 484 -9.06 12.18 -12.55
CA SER A 484 -10.19 12.63 -13.35
C SER A 484 -9.75 13.73 -14.33
N PRO A 485 -9.13 13.39 -15.49
CA PRO A 485 -8.56 14.38 -16.41
C PRO A 485 -9.55 15.44 -16.89
N GLN A 486 -10.84 15.08 -17.02
CA GLN A 486 -11.88 16.01 -17.42
C GLN A 486 -12.13 17.05 -16.33
N VAL A 487 -12.27 16.64 -15.07
CA VAL A 487 -12.44 17.55 -13.91
C VAL A 487 -11.28 18.54 -13.82
N MET A 488 -10.05 18.04 -14.00
CA MET A 488 -8.84 18.89 -13.97
C MET A 488 -8.83 19.91 -15.10
N LYS A 489 -9.25 19.52 -16.31
CA LYS A 489 -9.35 20.43 -17.45
C LYS A 489 -10.40 21.50 -17.17
N ASP A 490 -11.59 21.11 -16.76
CA ASP A 490 -12.70 22.01 -16.47
C ASP A 490 -12.34 23.00 -15.34
N LEU A 491 -11.62 22.52 -14.29
CA LEU A 491 -11.10 23.37 -13.22
C LEU A 491 -10.13 24.44 -13.73
N VAL A 492 -9.16 24.05 -14.56
CA VAL A 492 -8.18 25.00 -15.11
C VAL A 492 -8.87 26.06 -15.97
N ASP A 493 -9.84 25.66 -16.77
CA ASP A 493 -10.62 26.58 -17.61
C ASP A 493 -11.52 27.51 -16.76
N LEU A 494 -12.13 26.98 -15.69
CA LEU A 494 -12.89 27.76 -14.70
C LEU A 494 -12.03 28.85 -14.04
N LEU A 495 -10.84 28.47 -13.55
CA LEU A 495 -9.90 29.40 -12.91
C LEU A 495 -9.46 30.52 -13.87
N ARG A 496 -9.14 30.19 -15.13
CA ARG A 496 -8.76 31.17 -16.14
C ARG A 496 -9.92 32.14 -16.42
N HIS A 497 -11.13 31.63 -16.54
CA HIS A 497 -12.34 32.44 -16.78
C HIS A 497 -12.58 33.45 -15.64
N ASN A 498 -12.28 33.05 -14.41
CA ASN A 498 -12.44 33.88 -13.21
C ASN A 498 -11.18 34.71 -12.86
N GLY A 499 -10.22 34.84 -13.78
CA GLY A 499 -9.02 35.66 -13.59
C GLY A 499 -7.94 35.08 -12.67
N GLN A 500 -8.09 33.83 -12.25
CA GLN A 500 -7.14 33.13 -11.34
C GLN A 500 -6.01 32.49 -12.15
N THR A 501 -5.34 33.28 -13.01
CA THR A 501 -4.38 32.78 -14.00
C THR A 501 -3.15 32.12 -13.36
N GLU A 502 -2.62 32.68 -12.27
CA GLU A 502 -1.47 32.12 -11.56
C GLU A 502 -1.80 30.75 -10.93
N LEU A 503 -2.97 30.66 -10.28
CA LEU A 503 -3.45 29.40 -9.71
C LEU A 503 -3.67 28.35 -10.81
N ALA A 504 -4.31 28.74 -11.92
CA ALA A 504 -4.52 27.88 -13.07
C ALA A 504 -3.19 27.34 -13.65
N GLN A 505 -2.17 28.20 -13.79
CA GLN A 505 -0.83 27.79 -14.24
C GLN A 505 -0.18 26.82 -13.27
N ARG A 506 -0.23 27.12 -11.97
CA ARG A 506 0.35 26.26 -10.92
C ARG A 506 -0.29 24.87 -10.92
N LEU A 507 -1.61 24.78 -11.01
CA LEU A 507 -2.32 23.50 -10.99
C LEU A 507 -2.20 22.72 -12.31
N SER A 508 -2.00 23.40 -13.45
CA SER A 508 -1.78 22.75 -14.74
C SER A 508 -0.35 22.25 -14.96
N ALA A 509 0.64 22.79 -14.23
CA ALA A 509 2.06 22.43 -14.36
C ALA A 509 2.39 21.04 -13.82
N HIS A 510 1.47 20.39 -13.13
CA HIS A 510 1.62 19.06 -12.55
C HIS A 510 0.52 18.12 -13.06
N PRO A 511 0.56 17.70 -14.34
CA PRO A 511 -0.34 16.66 -14.82
C PRO A 511 -0.12 15.39 -14.03
N ALA A 512 -1.18 14.58 -13.93
CA ALA A 512 -1.13 13.26 -13.30
C ALA A 512 0.03 12.41 -13.84
N PRO A 513 0.65 11.57 -13.00
CA PRO A 513 1.73 10.68 -13.39
C PRO A 513 1.30 9.66 -14.46
#